data_df21915497e0621010e5cb5b3ef70661
#
_entry.id   df21915497e0621010e5cb5b3ef70661
#
_cell.length_a   1.000
_cell.length_b   1.000
_cell.length_c   1.000
_cell.angle_alpha   90.00
_cell.angle_beta   90.00
_cell.angle_gamma   90.00
#
_symmetry.space_group_name_H-M   'P 1'
#
loop_
_entity.id
_entity.type
_entity.pdbx_description
1 polymer ?
#
loop_
_entity_poly.entity_id
_entity_poly.type
_entity_poly.pdbx_seq_one_letter_code
_entity_poly.pdbx_strand_id
1 'polypeptide(L)'
;MSRKLTLILIIAVVVLASILRLWQLGKIPASPDWDEAALGYNAYSIMHTGRDEYGKFLPIILRSFDDYKPALYAYFSIPIISIFGLDVFSVRLPSAIFGILTVLASFFLVKELFKKDNIALLSSFLLAISPWHIQFSRVAFEANVGV
;
A
#
# COMPACT_ATOMS: atom_id res chain seq x y z
N MET A 1 -20.00 14.69 19.10
CA MET A 1 -20.64 14.20 17.85
C MET A 1 -21.36 12.90 18.16
N SER A 2 -22.48 12.56 17.51
CA SER A 2 -23.13 11.26 17.76
C SER A 2 -22.26 10.12 17.19
N ARG A 3 -22.25 8.96 17.85
CA ARG A 3 -21.47 7.79 17.40
C ARG A 3 -21.85 7.34 15.97
N LYS A 4 -23.14 7.44 15.61
CA LYS A 4 -23.61 7.12 14.26
C LYS A 4 -23.04 8.07 13.21
N LEU A 5 -22.99 9.37 13.49
CA LEU A 5 -22.45 10.35 12.57
C LEU A 5 -20.94 10.17 12.39
N THR A 6 -20.19 9.90 13.47
CA THR A 6 -18.75 9.59 13.39
C THR A 6 -18.50 8.38 12.48
N LEU A 7 -19.30 7.31 12.61
CA LEU A 7 -19.16 6.13 11.79
C LEU A 7 -19.43 6.41 10.30
N ILE A 8 -20.48 7.15 10.00
CA ILE A 8 -20.81 7.53 8.60
C ILE A 8 -19.67 8.35 8.00
N LEU A 9 -19.15 9.32 8.74
CA LEU A 9 -18.09 10.19 8.23
C LEU A 9 -16.76 9.45 8.03
N ILE A 10 -16.36 8.54 8.92
CA ILE A 10 -15.14 7.76 8.71
C ILE A 10 -15.29 6.79 7.53
N ILE A 11 -16.46 6.18 7.34
CA ILE A 11 -16.73 5.36 6.16
C ILE A 11 -16.60 6.21 4.89
N ALA A 12 -17.16 7.41 4.87
CA ALA A 12 -17.04 8.31 3.71
C ALA A 12 -15.57 8.68 3.42
N VAL A 13 -14.76 8.94 4.45
CA VAL A 13 -13.32 9.21 4.31
C VAL A 13 -12.58 8.00 3.74
N VAL A 14 -12.87 6.79 4.23
CA VAL A 14 -12.24 5.55 3.73
C VAL A 14 -12.65 5.27 2.29
N VAL A 15 -13.91 5.48 1.92
CA VAL A 15 -14.40 5.34 0.54
C VAL A 15 -13.68 6.35 -0.37
N LEU A 16 -13.56 7.60 0.03
CA LEU A 16 -12.80 8.61 -0.70
C LEU A 16 -11.33 8.20 -0.87
N ALA A 17 -10.68 7.76 0.22
CA ALA A 17 -9.31 7.26 0.19
C ALA A 17 -9.14 6.08 -0.79
N SER A 18 -10.11 5.16 -0.83
CA SER A 18 -10.12 4.00 -1.74
C SER A 18 -10.26 4.44 -3.20
N ILE A 19 -11.19 5.35 -3.50
CA ILE A 19 -11.37 5.89 -4.85
C ILE A 19 -10.06 6.54 -5.34
N LEU A 20 -9.47 7.43 -4.54
CA LEU A 20 -8.26 8.16 -4.93
C LEU A 20 -7.03 7.25 -5.14
N ARG A 21 -6.95 6.11 -4.45
CA ARG A 21 -5.80 5.18 -4.55
C ARG A 21 -6.01 4.06 -5.55
N LEU A 22 -7.25 3.61 -5.75
CA LEU A 22 -7.52 2.47 -6.64
C LEU A 22 -7.91 2.90 -8.07
N TRP A 23 -8.33 4.15 -8.28
CA TRP A 23 -8.72 4.65 -9.60
C TRP A 23 -7.58 4.51 -10.61
N GLN A 24 -7.76 3.66 -11.63
CA GLN A 24 -6.78 3.40 -12.69
C GLN A 24 -5.37 3.05 -12.14
N LEU A 25 -5.27 2.28 -11.06
CA LEU A 25 -4.02 1.97 -10.38
C LEU A 25 -2.96 1.34 -11.29
N GLY A 26 -3.37 0.47 -12.23
CA GLY A 26 -2.47 -0.13 -13.21
C GLY A 26 -2.03 0.80 -14.35
N LYS A 27 -2.62 2.01 -14.45
CA LYS A 27 -2.34 2.95 -15.56
C LYS A 27 -1.72 4.26 -15.11
N ILE A 28 -1.92 4.64 -13.86
CA ILE A 28 -1.45 5.91 -13.29
C ILE A 28 -0.70 5.62 -11.99
N PRO A 29 0.58 5.97 -11.87
CA PRO A 29 1.49 6.58 -12.85
C PRO A 29 1.67 5.74 -14.12
N ALA A 30 1.99 6.38 -15.25
CA ALA A 30 1.95 5.79 -16.58
C ALA A 30 2.98 4.66 -16.80
N SER A 31 4.10 4.69 -16.09
CA SER A 31 5.16 3.67 -16.18
C SER A 31 5.48 3.11 -14.81
N PRO A 32 5.72 1.80 -14.69
CA PRO A 32 6.33 1.26 -13.49
C PRO A 32 7.76 1.78 -13.37
N ASP A 33 8.19 2.04 -12.14
CA ASP A 33 9.57 2.30 -11.81
C ASP A 33 10.37 0.99 -11.78
N TRP A 34 11.69 1.07 -11.88
CA TRP A 34 12.59 -0.11 -11.80
C TRP A 34 12.41 -0.89 -10.49
N ASP A 35 12.13 -0.19 -9.38
CA ASP A 35 11.88 -0.81 -8.08
C ASP A 35 10.56 -1.61 -8.08
N GLU A 36 9.51 -1.08 -8.72
CA GLU A 36 8.25 -1.79 -8.91
C GLU A 36 8.45 -3.07 -9.74
N ALA A 37 9.25 -2.98 -10.82
CA ALA A 37 9.58 -4.11 -11.67
C ALA A 37 10.37 -5.18 -10.90
N ALA A 38 11.37 -4.78 -10.11
CA ALA A 38 12.17 -5.69 -9.30
C ALA A 38 11.32 -6.38 -8.22
N LEU A 39 10.47 -5.63 -7.49
CA LEU A 39 9.58 -6.20 -6.47
C LEU A 39 8.58 -7.19 -7.09
N GLY A 40 7.99 -6.84 -8.23
CA GLY A 40 7.04 -7.71 -8.94
C GLY A 40 7.71 -8.97 -9.46
N TYR A 41 8.88 -8.87 -10.07
CA TYR A 41 9.63 -10.02 -10.58
C TYR A 41 10.09 -10.94 -9.46
N ASN A 42 10.63 -10.40 -8.36
CA ASN A 42 11.03 -11.19 -7.21
C ASN A 42 9.83 -11.90 -6.55
N ALA A 43 8.68 -11.22 -6.42
CA ALA A 43 7.45 -11.85 -5.92
C ALA A 43 7.02 -13.03 -6.81
N TYR A 44 7.06 -12.86 -8.13
CA TYR A 44 6.75 -13.91 -9.10
C TYR A 44 7.76 -15.07 -9.03
N SER A 45 9.05 -14.78 -8.96
CA SER A 45 10.11 -15.79 -8.84
C SER A 45 9.97 -16.60 -7.55
N ILE A 46 9.76 -15.94 -6.41
CA ILE A 46 9.56 -16.58 -5.11
C ILE A 46 8.30 -17.46 -5.13
N MET A 47 7.22 -16.99 -5.74
CA MET A 47 5.97 -17.76 -5.87
C MET A 47 6.18 -19.09 -6.60
N HIS A 48 6.98 -19.11 -7.65
CA HIS A 48 7.17 -20.30 -8.49
C HIS A 48 8.33 -21.21 -8.05
N THR A 49 9.39 -20.63 -7.49
CA THR A 49 10.63 -21.35 -7.23
C THR A 49 11.05 -21.34 -5.75
N GLY A 50 10.41 -20.53 -4.92
CA GLY A 50 10.85 -20.23 -3.56
C GLY A 50 12.14 -19.39 -3.51
N ARG A 51 12.64 -18.89 -4.65
CA ARG A 51 13.92 -18.17 -4.76
C ARG A 51 13.73 -16.81 -5.40
N ASP A 52 14.57 -15.84 -4.99
CA ASP A 52 14.66 -14.55 -5.66
C ASP A 52 15.41 -14.65 -7.02
N GLU A 53 15.53 -13.52 -7.71
CA GLU A 53 16.24 -13.42 -9.00
C GLU A 53 17.72 -13.82 -8.95
N TYR A 54 18.34 -13.82 -7.76
CA TYR A 54 19.71 -14.23 -7.53
C TYR A 54 19.82 -15.68 -7.00
N GLY A 55 18.71 -16.41 -6.88
CA GLY A 55 18.66 -17.79 -6.46
C GLY A 55 18.64 -18.01 -4.93
N LYS A 56 18.52 -16.95 -4.13
CA LYS A 56 18.44 -17.05 -2.67
C LYS A 56 17.08 -17.59 -2.24
N PHE A 57 17.06 -18.66 -1.45
CA PHE A 57 15.84 -19.29 -0.99
C PHE A 57 15.18 -18.47 0.13
N LEU A 58 13.87 -18.17 -0.02
CA LEU A 58 13.03 -17.42 0.90
C LEU A 58 13.73 -16.19 1.51
N PRO A 59 14.18 -15.23 0.69
CA PRO A 59 14.97 -14.11 1.15
C PRO A 59 14.19 -13.20 2.10
N ILE A 60 14.84 -12.72 3.16
CA ILE A 60 14.31 -11.64 4.02
C ILE A 60 14.65 -10.26 3.43
N ILE A 61 15.77 -10.21 2.71
CA ILE A 61 16.27 -9.01 2.03
C ILE A 61 16.46 -9.37 0.57
N LEU A 62 15.86 -8.60 -0.32
CA LEU A 62 16.04 -8.66 -1.76
C LEU A 62 17.20 -7.77 -2.15
N ARG A 63 18.07 -8.25 -3.03
CA ARG A 63 19.01 -7.40 -3.76
C ARG A 63 18.32 -6.92 -5.02
N SER A 64 18.35 -5.61 -5.29
CA SER A 64 17.83 -5.00 -6.50
C SER A 64 18.87 -4.05 -7.02
N PHE A 65 19.46 -4.35 -8.18
CA PHE A 65 20.65 -3.65 -8.69
C PHE A 65 21.77 -3.67 -7.64
N ASP A 66 22.16 -2.56 -7.07
CA ASP A 66 23.12 -2.49 -5.95
C ASP A 66 22.47 -1.97 -4.65
N ASP A 67 21.15 -2.05 -4.56
CA ASP A 67 20.37 -1.69 -3.39
C ASP A 67 19.78 -2.93 -2.71
N TYR A 68 19.50 -2.83 -1.41
CA TYR A 68 18.95 -3.91 -0.61
C TYR A 68 17.61 -3.49 0.00
N LYS A 69 16.56 -4.26 -0.29
CA LYS A 69 15.18 -3.95 0.11
C LYS A 69 14.58 -5.04 0.98
N PRO A 70 13.76 -4.69 1.99
CA PRO A 70 12.97 -5.68 2.73
C PRO A 70 12.08 -6.49 1.78
N ALA A 71 12.13 -7.81 1.87
CA ALA A 71 11.35 -8.70 1.01
C ALA A 71 9.85 -8.73 1.35
N LEU A 72 9.44 -8.14 2.48
CA LEU A 72 8.07 -8.22 2.98
C LEU A 72 7.03 -7.76 1.96
N TYR A 73 7.32 -6.68 1.23
CA TYR A 73 6.45 -6.19 0.17
C TYR A 73 6.22 -7.25 -0.93
N ALA A 74 7.30 -7.89 -1.40
CA ALA A 74 7.21 -8.95 -2.40
C ALA A 74 6.34 -10.12 -1.91
N TYR A 75 6.45 -10.51 -0.64
CA TYR A 75 5.60 -11.55 -0.06
C TYR A 75 4.13 -11.15 -0.02
N PHE A 76 3.78 -9.91 0.28
CA PHE A 76 2.39 -9.42 0.20
C PHE A 76 1.86 -9.35 -1.23
N SER A 77 2.74 -9.22 -2.22
CA SER A 77 2.35 -9.22 -3.64
C SER A 77 2.07 -10.62 -4.17
N ILE A 78 2.64 -11.69 -3.60
CA ILE A 78 2.47 -13.09 -4.06
C ILE A 78 1.00 -13.49 -4.18
N PRO A 79 0.14 -13.38 -3.14
CA PRO A 79 -1.26 -13.80 -3.25
C PRO A 79 -2.04 -12.99 -4.30
N ILE A 80 -1.68 -11.73 -4.52
CA ILE A 80 -2.33 -10.88 -5.50
C ILE A 80 -1.91 -11.29 -6.91
N ILE A 81 -0.61 -11.50 -7.13
CA ILE A 81 -0.05 -11.97 -8.41
C ILE A 81 -0.59 -13.36 -8.75
N SER A 82 -0.79 -14.23 -7.76
CA SER A 82 -1.36 -15.57 -8.00
C SER A 82 -2.79 -15.54 -8.53
N ILE A 83 -3.57 -14.50 -8.19
CA ILE A 83 -4.97 -14.34 -8.60
C ILE A 83 -5.09 -13.56 -9.91
N PHE A 84 -4.39 -12.44 -10.03
CA PHE A 84 -4.55 -11.48 -11.12
C PHE A 84 -3.44 -11.57 -12.20
N GLY A 85 -2.39 -12.35 -11.94
CA GLY A 85 -1.20 -12.40 -12.81
C GLY A 85 -0.19 -11.32 -12.47
N LEU A 86 1.00 -11.40 -13.09
CA LEU A 86 2.05 -10.41 -12.95
C LEU A 86 1.78 -9.22 -13.87
N ASP A 87 1.21 -8.17 -13.34
CA ASP A 87 0.99 -6.89 -14.00
C ASP A 87 1.21 -5.71 -13.06
N VAL A 88 1.18 -4.49 -13.59
CA VAL A 88 1.40 -3.25 -12.82
C VAL A 88 0.34 -3.08 -11.73
N PHE A 89 -0.92 -3.43 -12.00
CA PHE A 89 -1.99 -3.36 -11.01
C PHE A 89 -1.71 -4.28 -9.81
N SER A 90 -1.35 -5.54 -10.10
CA SER A 90 -1.07 -6.56 -9.07
C SER A 90 0.09 -6.18 -8.16
N VAL A 91 1.13 -5.58 -8.75
CA VAL A 91 2.32 -5.14 -8.01
C VAL A 91 2.02 -3.91 -7.14
N ARG A 92 1.16 -2.99 -7.57
CA ARG A 92 0.79 -1.77 -6.84
C ARG A 92 -0.30 -1.97 -5.79
N LEU A 93 -1.14 -2.99 -5.94
CA LEU A 93 -2.32 -3.18 -5.10
C LEU A 93 -1.99 -3.30 -3.60
N PRO A 94 -0.92 -4.00 -3.15
CA PRO A 94 -0.55 -4.02 -1.74
C PRO A 94 -0.33 -2.61 -1.18
N SER A 95 0.42 -1.75 -1.89
CA SER A 95 0.68 -0.37 -1.46
C SER A 95 -0.61 0.45 -1.33
N ALA A 96 -1.54 0.33 -2.28
CA ALA A 96 -2.83 1.00 -2.22
C ALA A 96 -3.67 0.55 -1.01
N ILE A 97 -3.69 -0.76 -0.72
CA ILE A 97 -4.39 -1.32 0.44
C ILE A 97 -3.78 -0.78 1.74
N PHE A 98 -2.45 -0.85 1.89
CA PHE A 98 -1.78 -0.31 3.08
C PHE A 98 -2.01 1.20 3.22
N GLY A 99 -1.99 1.96 2.14
CA GLY A 99 -2.29 3.38 2.17
C GLY A 99 -3.73 3.70 2.61
N ILE A 100 -4.72 2.87 2.26
CA ILE A 100 -6.10 3.00 2.74
C ILE A 100 -6.18 2.65 4.24
N LEU A 101 -5.51 1.56 4.65
CA LEU A 101 -5.46 1.14 6.04
C LEU A 101 -4.78 2.18 6.93
N THR A 102 -3.73 2.85 6.45
CA THR A 102 -3.07 3.95 7.16
C THR A 102 -4.01 5.12 7.41
N VAL A 103 -4.88 5.48 6.46
CA VAL A 103 -5.92 6.51 6.67
C VAL A 103 -6.88 6.09 7.79
N LEU A 104 -7.30 4.83 7.81
CA LEU A 104 -8.17 4.32 8.87
C LEU A 104 -7.44 4.26 10.22
N ALA A 105 -6.20 3.76 10.23
CA ALA A 105 -5.37 3.67 11.43
C ALA A 105 -5.10 5.06 12.04
N SER A 106 -4.87 6.09 11.21
CA SER A 106 -4.68 7.46 11.67
C SER A 106 -5.90 8.00 12.43
N PHE A 107 -7.12 7.64 12.01
CA PHE A 107 -8.33 7.99 12.75
C PHE A 107 -8.30 7.42 14.17
N PHE A 108 -8.00 6.12 14.32
CA PHE A 108 -7.98 5.49 15.64
C PHE A 108 -6.85 6.02 16.51
N LEU A 109 -5.67 6.22 15.93
CA LEU A 109 -4.51 6.77 16.64
C LEU A 109 -4.81 8.17 17.19
N VAL A 110 -5.28 9.08 16.32
CA VAL A 110 -5.58 10.46 16.72
C VAL A 110 -6.75 10.52 17.71
N LYS A 111 -7.76 9.64 17.53
CA LYS A 111 -8.86 9.51 18.47
C LYS A 111 -8.36 9.07 19.86
N GLU A 112 -7.43 8.11 19.90
CA GLU A 112 -6.86 7.63 21.16
C GLU A 112 -6.04 8.71 21.87
N LEU A 113 -5.23 9.47 21.12
CA LEU A 113 -4.36 10.52 21.63
C LEU A 113 -5.14 11.74 22.15
N PHE A 114 -6.11 12.22 21.37
CA PHE A 114 -6.81 13.48 21.67
C PHE A 114 -8.20 13.28 22.31
N LYS A 115 -8.72 12.06 22.30
CA LYS A 115 -10.07 11.69 22.79
C LYS A 115 -11.21 12.53 22.15
N LYS A 116 -10.99 13.04 20.94
CA LYS A 116 -11.93 13.90 20.20
C LYS A 116 -12.16 13.37 18.78
N ASP A 117 -13.40 12.95 18.48
CA ASP A 117 -13.79 12.42 17.17
C ASP A 117 -13.56 13.43 16.02
N ASN A 118 -13.82 14.72 16.26
CA ASN A 118 -13.67 15.76 15.24
C ASN A 118 -12.21 15.91 14.78
N ILE A 119 -11.25 15.86 15.72
CA ILE A 119 -9.82 15.96 15.41
C ILE A 119 -9.37 14.72 14.64
N ALA A 120 -9.81 13.54 15.08
CA ALA A 120 -9.51 12.27 14.41
C ALA A 120 -10.05 12.22 12.97
N LEU A 121 -11.29 12.66 12.75
CA LEU A 121 -11.88 12.75 11.41
C LEU A 121 -11.14 13.75 10.52
N LEU A 122 -10.80 14.93 11.04
CA LEU A 122 -10.06 15.93 10.28
C LEU A 122 -8.68 15.39 9.87
N SER A 123 -7.96 14.75 10.80
CA SER A 123 -6.64 14.16 10.53
C SER A 123 -6.71 13.08 9.45
N SER A 124 -7.64 12.13 9.58
CA SER A 124 -7.80 11.06 8.58
C SER A 124 -8.26 11.61 7.23
N PHE A 125 -9.12 12.63 7.20
CA PHE A 125 -9.54 13.29 5.96
C PHE A 125 -8.37 13.99 5.27
N LEU A 126 -7.56 14.77 6.00
CA LEU A 126 -6.37 15.44 5.46
C LEU A 126 -5.36 14.42 4.90
N LEU A 127 -5.15 13.30 5.59
CA LEU A 127 -4.30 12.23 5.10
C LEU A 127 -4.90 11.54 3.86
N ALA A 128 -6.22 11.35 3.83
CA ALA A 128 -6.91 10.74 2.68
C ALA A 128 -6.71 11.52 1.39
N ILE A 129 -6.74 12.86 1.45
CA ILE A 129 -6.59 13.75 0.30
C ILE A 129 -5.16 14.27 0.10
N SER A 130 -4.20 13.91 0.95
CA SER A 130 -2.80 14.34 0.84
C SER A 130 -2.19 13.86 -0.48
N PRO A 131 -1.77 14.76 -1.39
CA PRO A 131 -1.19 14.36 -2.68
C PRO A 131 0.05 13.48 -2.51
N TRP A 132 0.89 13.79 -1.52
CA TRP A 132 2.09 13.03 -1.19
C TRP A 132 1.75 11.59 -0.81
N HIS A 133 0.83 11.40 0.14
CA HIS A 133 0.43 10.08 0.59
C HIS A 133 -0.31 9.29 -0.50
N ILE A 134 -1.12 9.97 -1.33
CA ILE A 134 -1.76 9.34 -2.48
C ILE A 134 -0.71 8.82 -3.46
N GLN A 135 0.27 9.66 -3.83
CA GLN A 135 1.31 9.29 -4.78
C GLN A 135 2.10 8.07 -4.31
N PHE A 136 2.58 8.06 -3.05
CA PHE A 136 3.31 6.93 -2.50
C PHE A 136 2.45 5.67 -2.35
N SER A 137 1.15 5.81 -2.11
CA SER A 137 0.22 4.67 -2.04
C SER A 137 -0.14 4.09 -3.42
N ARG A 138 0.23 4.75 -4.52
CA ARG A 138 -0.09 4.32 -5.89
C ARG A 138 1.10 3.72 -6.63
N VAL A 139 2.25 3.68 -6.00
CA VAL A 139 3.45 3.00 -6.49
C VAL A 139 3.82 1.85 -5.56
N ALA A 140 4.45 0.82 -6.08
CA ALA A 140 4.93 -0.29 -5.25
C ALA A 140 6.19 0.15 -4.52
N PHE A 141 6.01 0.54 -3.26
CA PHE A 141 7.08 1.06 -2.43
C PHE A 141 7.08 0.35 -1.07
N GLU A 142 8.18 -0.29 -0.73
CA GLU A 142 8.30 -1.12 0.47
C GLU A 142 8.11 -0.34 1.77
N ALA A 143 8.43 0.95 1.79
CA ALA A 143 8.23 1.79 2.97
C ALA A 143 6.75 1.93 3.36
N ASN A 144 5.81 1.80 2.41
CA ASN A 144 4.38 1.84 2.71
C ASN A 144 3.89 0.67 3.56
N VAL A 145 4.65 -0.42 3.63
CA VAL A 145 4.33 -1.58 4.47
C VAL A 145 4.84 -1.39 5.90
N GLY A 146 5.81 -0.49 6.08
CA GLY A 146 6.45 -0.21 7.38
C GLY A 146 5.83 0.96 8.15
N VAL A 147 4.78 1.62 7.62
CA VAL A 147 4.13 2.81 8.24
C VAL A 147 2.86 2.42 9.07
#